data_93700730e2b2d637b12303b12d9013de
#
_entry.id   93700730e2b2d637b12303b12d9013de
#
_cell.length_a   1.000
_cell.length_b   1.000
_cell.length_c   1.000
_cell.angle_alpha   90.00
_cell.angle_beta   90.00
_cell.angle_gamma   90.00
#
_symmetry.space_group_name_H-M   'P 1'
#
loop_
_entity.id
_entity.type
_entity.pdbx_description
1 polymer ?
#
loop_
_entity_poly.entity_id
_entity_poly.type
_entity_poly.pdbx_seq_one_letter_code
_entity_poly.pdbx_strand_id
1 'polypeptide(L)'
;MGYFDDQSGIMRRYRREREHWDAHLQHTREFVIQAMQGKNRQSAAVLGSGWLLDVPVEELSRYFEKVYLYDIRHPEKAKKQVRPLKNVELSVCDISGFARPVYQYVKQYRNSKERPSVGDIQPHATMDMNGFDFVFSCNILNQLDILLVDYLTQFFMLSREETDSFRSNVQQRHIDLLPHSRSCVVADYEEITCTPDDMEISRRISVRRPIVQHTDARRWTWTFDTKMTYHEGKKTFFNVMGVEV
;
A
#
# COMPACT_ATOMS: atom_id res chain seq x y z
N MET A 1 -16.11 3.79 3.61
CA MET A 1 -14.78 3.62 4.24
C MET A 1 -13.78 4.73 3.92
N GLY A 2 -14.11 5.82 3.26
CA GLY A 2 -13.23 7.00 3.15
C GLY A 2 -12.10 6.96 2.11
N TYR A 3 -11.99 5.93 1.28
CA TYR A 3 -10.90 5.80 0.29
C TYR A 3 -10.69 7.02 -0.62
N PHE A 4 -11.76 7.76 -0.94
CA PHE A 4 -11.69 8.96 -1.79
C PHE A 4 -10.99 10.13 -1.09
N ASP A 5 -11.29 10.32 0.19
CA ASP A 5 -10.73 11.42 0.98
C ASP A 5 -9.26 11.15 1.29
N ASP A 6 -8.92 9.89 1.57
CA ASP A 6 -7.57 9.44 1.83
C ASP A 6 -6.66 9.68 0.61
N GLN A 7 -7.03 9.21 -0.57
CA GLN A 7 -6.28 9.47 -1.81
C GLN A 7 -6.15 10.96 -2.12
N SER A 8 -7.16 11.77 -1.85
CA SER A 8 -7.08 13.23 -2.03
C SER A 8 -6.11 13.86 -1.03
N GLY A 9 -6.03 13.31 0.17
CA GLY A 9 -5.07 13.67 1.21
C GLY A 9 -3.62 13.48 0.76
N ILE A 10 -3.31 12.34 0.13
CA ILE A 10 -1.98 12.04 -0.43
C ILE A 10 -1.53 13.14 -1.40
N MET A 11 -2.37 13.50 -2.37
CA MET A 11 -2.00 14.52 -3.36
C MET A 11 -1.83 15.92 -2.76
N ARG A 12 -2.65 16.29 -1.76
CA ARG A 12 -2.48 17.56 -1.04
C ARG A 12 -1.14 17.61 -0.31
N ARG A 13 -0.76 16.53 0.35
CA ARG A 13 0.51 16.40 1.06
C ARG A 13 1.69 16.40 0.10
N TYR A 14 1.65 15.61 -0.98
CA TYR A 14 2.66 15.61 -2.02
C TYR A 14 2.98 17.01 -2.55
N ARG A 15 1.95 17.82 -2.86
CA ARG A 15 2.17 19.20 -3.35
C ARG A 15 2.87 20.09 -2.32
N ARG A 16 2.62 19.88 -1.04
CA ARG A 16 3.18 20.66 0.07
C ARG A 16 4.60 20.24 0.44
N GLU A 17 4.87 18.93 0.34
CA GLU A 17 6.13 18.29 0.75
C GLU A 17 6.98 17.81 -0.45
N ARG A 18 6.73 18.33 -1.65
CA ARG A 18 7.26 17.79 -2.91
C ARG A 18 8.76 17.58 -2.88
N GLU A 19 9.51 18.57 -2.43
CA GLU A 19 10.98 18.52 -2.37
C GLU A 19 11.50 17.38 -1.48
N HIS A 20 10.76 17.05 -0.42
CA HIS A 20 11.08 15.97 0.51
C HIS A 20 10.64 14.59 -0.01
N TRP A 21 9.62 14.56 -0.89
CA TRP A 21 9.11 13.29 -1.45
C TRP A 21 9.90 12.83 -2.67
N ASP A 22 10.50 13.73 -3.42
CA ASP A 22 11.15 13.41 -4.70
C ASP A 22 12.22 12.31 -4.56
N ALA A 23 13.02 12.32 -3.50
CA ALA A 23 14.02 11.28 -3.23
C ALA A 23 13.37 9.89 -3.00
N HIS A 24 12.30 9.82 -2.19
CA HIS A 24 11.57 8.57 -1.96
C HIS A 24 10.96 8.03 -3.27
N LEU A 25 10.29 8.88 -4.03
CA LEU A 25 9.68 8.52 -5.30
C LEU A 25 10.72 8.01 -6.32
N GLN A 26 11.90 8.63 -6.34
CA GLN A 26 13.01 8.19 -7.17
C GLN A 26 13.56 6.83 -6.73
N HIS A 27 13.83 6.65 -5.43
CA HIS A 27 14.29 5.35 -4.89
C HIS A 27 13.31 4.20 -5.20
N THR A 28 12.01 4.46 -5.07
CA THR A 28 10.98 3.48 -5.41
C THR A 28 11.04 3.11 -6.89
N ARG A 29 11.06 4.09 -7.80
CA ARG A 29 11.11 3.85 -9.25
C ARG A 29 12.38 3.11 -9.66
N GLU A 30 13.55 3.54 -9.18
CA GLU A 30 14.84 2.88 -9.45
C GLU A 30 14.83 1.42 -8.98
N PHE A 31 14.29 1.15 -7.79
CA PHE A 31 14.18 -0.20 -7.26
C PHE A 31 13.32 -1.08 -8.19
N VAL A 32 12.12 -0.61 -8.58
CA VAL A 32 11.21 -1.36 -9.46
C VAL A 32 11.82 -1.59 -10.84
N ILE A 33 12.47 -0.58 -11.42
CA ILE A 33 13.16 -0.70 -12.71
C ILE A 33 14.27 -1.75 -12.64
N GLN A 34 14.99 -1.84 -11.52
CA GLN A 34 15.99 -2.87 -11.30
C GLN A 34 15.35 -4.25 -11.13
N ALA A 35 14.31 -4.37 -10.30
CA ALA A 35 13.64 -5.64 -10.00
C ALA A 35 12.94 -6.28 -11.23
N MET A 36 12.50 -5.50 -12.21
CA MET A 36 11.90 -6.04 -13.43
C MET A 36 12.92 -6.58 -14.44
N GLN A 37 14.22 -6.29 -14.29
CA GLN A 37 15.24 -6.75 -15.23
C GLN A 37 15.37 -8.27 -15.20
N GLY A 38 15.49 -8.89 -16.38
CA GLY A 38 15.59 -10.34 -16.53
C GLY A 38 14.27 -11.10 -16.35
N LYS A 39 13.16 -10.43 -16.02
CA LYS A 39 11.83 -11.07 -16.00
C LYS A 39 11.32 -11.25 -17.43
N ASN A 40 10.44 -12.23 -17.65
CA ASN A 40 9.70 -12.36 -18.91
C ASN A 40 8.90 -11.07 -19.17
N ARG A 41 8.57 -10.81 -20.45
CA ARG A 41 8.08 -9.49 -20.86
C ARG A 41 6.61 -9.46 -21.29
N GLN A 42 5.85 -10.53 -21.09
CA GLN A 42 4.47 -10.58 -21.56
C GLN A 42 3.54 -9.70 -20.71
N SER A 43 3.62 -9.83 -19.38
CA SER A 43 2.67 -9.10 -18.53
C SER A 43 3.24 -8.69 -17.18
N ALA A 44 2.84 -7.48 -16.74
CA ALA A 44 3.10 -6.99 -15.40
C ALA A 44 1.82 -6.53 -14.71
N ALA A 45 1.77 -6.71 -13.39
CA ALA A 45 0.73 -6.17 -12.53
C ALA A 45 1.33 -5.20 -11.50
N VAL A 46 0.70 -4.05 -11.30
CA VAL A 46 1.00 -3.10 -10.23
C VAL A 46 -0.17 -3.05 -9.27
N LEU A 47 0.07 -3.40 -8.01
CA LEU A 47 -0.93 -3.38 -6.95
C LEU A 47 -0.75 -2.10 -6.12
N GLY A 48 -1.78 -1.24 -6.07
CA GLY A 48 -1.72 0.06 -5.40
C GLY A 48 -1.15 1.18 -6.28
N SER A 49 -1.57 1.23 -7.55
CA SER A 49 -1.04 2.21 -8.51
C SER A 49 -1.43 3.67 -8.23
N GLY A 50 -2.54 3.92 -7.54
CA GLY A 50 -2.99 5.22 -7.04
C GLY A 50 -2.81 6.40 -7.99
N TRP A 51 -2.00 7.36 -7.58
CA TRP A 51 -1.68 8.58 -8.33
C TRP A 51 -0.51 8.41 -9.32
N LEU A 52 0.10 7.23 -9.40
CA LEU A 52 1.31 6.94 -10.20
C LEU A 52 2.51 7.82 -9.82
N LEU A 53 2.60 8.26 -8.57
CA LEU A 53 3.71 9.11 -8.15
C LEU A 53 5.03 8.36 -8.10
N ASP A 54 4.99 7.13 -7.63
CA ASP A 54 6.11 6.20 -7.38
C ASP A 54 6.15 5.02 -8.36
N VAL A 55 5.17 4.92 -9.28
CA VAL A 55 5.12 3.89 -10.32
C VAL A 55 5.84 4.36 -11.58
N PRO A 56 6.88 3.65 -12.07
CA PRO A 56 7.56 3.97 -13.33
C PRO A 56 6.75 3.43 -14.52
N VAL A 57 5.55 3.98 -14.75
CA VAL A 57 4.59 3.43 -15.70
C VAL A 57 5.07 3.44 -17.15
N GLU A 58 5.83 4.46 -17.55
CA GLU A 58 6.41 4.56 -18.89
C GLU A 58 7.48 3.49 -19.13
N GLU A 59 8.32 3.20 -18.12
CA GLU A 59 9.34 2.16 -18.16
C GLU A 59 8.69 0.77 -18.19
N LEU A 60 7.69 0.53 -17.35
CA LEU A 60 6.91 -0.71 -17.35
C LEU A 60 6.24 -0.93 -18.72
N SER A 61 5.62 0.12 -19.30
CA SER A 61 4.99 0.07 -20.61
C SER A 61 5.97 -0.25 -21.75
N ARG A 62 7.23 0.22 -21.66
CA ARG A 62 8.26 -0.12 -22.66
C ARG A 62 8.82 -1.54 -22.48
N TYR A 63 8.83 -2.04 -21.24
CA TYR A 63 9.44 -3.33 -20.93
C TYR A 63 8.50 -4.50 -21.16
N PHE A 64 7.20 -4.36 -20.81
CA PHE A 64 6.20 -5.41 -20.89
C PHE A 64 5.23 -5.20 -22.07
N GLU A 65 4.75 -6.30 -22.65
CA GLU A 65 3.72 -6.26 -23.70
C GLU A 65 2.38 -5.75 -23.16
N LYS A 66 2.05 -6.09 -21.89
CA LYS A 66 0.87 -5.61 -21.19
C LYS A 66 1.19 -5.24 -19.74
N VAL A 67 0.61 -4.14 -19.25
CA VAL A 67 0.72 -3.67 -17.88
C VAL A 67 -0.67 -3.44 -17.31
N TYR A 68 -0.95 -4.05 -16.18
CA TYR A 68 -2.22 -3.89 -15.46
C TYR A 68 -1.99 -3.11 -14.17
N LEU A 69 -2.73 -2.03 -14.00
CA LEU A 69 -2.64 -1.14 -12.83
C LEU A 69 -3.89 -1.35 -11.97
N TYR A 70 -3.72 -1.94 -10.81
CA TYR A 70 -4.79 -2.24 -9.88
C TYR A 70 -4.81 -1.24 -8.73
N ASP A 71 -5.98 -0.69 -8.44
CA ASP A 71 -6.22 0.16 -7.27
C ASP A 71 -7.72 0.20 -6.96
N ILE A 72 -8.08 0.63 -5.75
CA ILE A 72 -9.49 0.87 -5.38
C ILE A 72 -10.09 2.03 -6.18
N ARG A 73 -9.23 2.91 -6.70
CA ARG A 73 -9.60 4.06 -7.54
C ARG A 73 -8.42 4.58 -8.35
N HIS A 74 -8.68 4.97 -9.60
CA HIS A 74 -7.74 5.70 -10.44
C HIS A 74 -8.17 7.17 -10.57
N PRO A 75 -7.39 8.12 -10.02
CA PRO A 75 -7.65 9.55 -10.19
C PRO A 75 -7.53 9.99 -11.65
N GLU A 76 -8.24 11.08 -12.04
CA GLU A 76 -8.25 11.57 -13.42
C GLU A 76 -6.85 11.95 -13.96
N LYS A 77 -5.94 12.40 -13.08
CA LYS A 77 -4.55 12.66 -13.46
C LYS A 77 -3.84 11.37 -13.87
N ALA A 78 -4.00 10.28 -13.12
CA ALA A 78 -3.44 8.97 -13.45
C ALA A 78 -4.02 8.44 -14.78
N LYS A 79 -5.35 8.52 -14.98
CA LYS A 79 -6.00 8.14 -16.24
C LYS A 79 -5.46 8.93 -17.45
N LYS A 80 -5.24 10.24 -17.28
CA LYS A 80 -4.65 11.08 -18.34
C LYS A 80 -3.21 10.70 -18.64
N GLN A 81 -2.42 10.34 -17.64
CA GLN A 81 -1.02 9.93 -17.79
C GLN A 81 -0.92 8.62 -18.58
N VAL A 82 -1.76 7.63 -18.30
CA VAL A 82 -1.71 6.32 -19.00
C VAL A 82 -2.40 6.31 -20.36
N ARG A 83 -3.26 7.29 -20.66
CA ARG A 83 -4.02 7.34 -21.92
C ARG A 83 -3.19 7.16 -23.20
N PRO A 84 -1.96 7.71 -23.33
CA PRO A 84 -1.11 7.48 -24.51
C PRO A 84 -0.45 6.08 -24.53
N LEU A 85 -0.44 5.35 -23.43
CA LEU A 85 0.21 4.05 -23.28
C LEU A 85 -0.80 2.95 -23.62
N LYS A 86 -0.81 2.50 -24.90
CA LYS A 86 -1.84 1.58 -25.43
C LYS A 86 -1.85 0.19 -24.79
N ASN A 87 -0.77 -0.20 -24.14
CA ASN A 87 -0.59 -1.50 -23.49
C ASN A 87 -0.77 -1.43 -21.97
N VAL A 88 -1.21 -0.28 -21.42
CA VAL A 88 -1.49 -0.08 -19.99
C VAL A 88 -2.99 -0.08 -19.74
N GLU A 89 -3.45 -0.92 -18.84
CA GLU A 89 -4.86 -1.10 -18.47
C GLU A 89 -5.07 -0.75 -16.99
N LEU A 90 -6.11 0.05 -16.72
CA LEU A 90 -6.53 0.43 -15.37
C LEU A 90 -7.66 -0.49 -14.89
N SER A 91 -7.48 -1.15 -13.76
CA SER A 91 -8.47 -2.03 -13.16
C SER A 91 -8.82 -1.59 -11.74
N VAL A 92 -10.11 -1.36 -11.49
CA VAL A 92 -10.60 -0.94 -10.16
C VAL A 92 -10.97 -2.18 -9.36
N CYS A 93 -10.28 -2.38 -8.22
CA CYS A 93 -10.57 -3.51 -7.35
C CYS A 93 -10.14 -3.25 -5.90
N ASP A 94 -10.72 -4.01 -4.99
CA ASP A 94 -10.25 -4.14 -3.60
C ASP A 94 -9.15 -5.19 -3.54
N ILE A 95 -7.89 -4.73 -3.52
CA ILE A 95 -6.70 -5.60 -3.46
C ILE A 95 -6.67 -6.41 -2.17
N SER A 96 -7.18 -5.86 -1.07
CA SER A 96 -7.21 -6.55 0.22
C SER A 96 -8.15 -7.75 0.23
N GLY A 97 -9.25 -7.65 -0.53
CA GLY A 97 -10.39 -8.59 -0.49
C GLY A 97 -11.24 -8.48 0.77
N PHE A 98 -10.94 -7.56 1.69
CA PHE A 98 -11.62 -7.45 2.98
C PHE A 98 -12.70 -6.36 3.04
N ALA A 99 -12.77 -5.41 2.10
CA ALA A 99 -13.71 -4.29 2.20
C ALA A 99 -15.18 -4.75 2.27
N ARG A 100 -15.58 -5.68 1.41
CA ARG A 100 -16.95 -6.24 1.43
C ARG A 100 -17.21 -7.12 2.66
N PRO A 101 -16.36 -8.08 3.06
CA PRO A 101 -16.52 -8.84 4.30
C PRO A 101 -16.64 -7.97 5.55
N VAL A 102 -15.79 -6.96 5.70
CA VAL A 102 -15.84 -6.01 6.81
C VAL A 102 -17.16 -5.23 6.83
N TYR A 103 -17.63 -4.76 5.67
CA TYR A 103 -18.92 -4.10 5.58
C TYR A 103 -20.07 -5.02 5.99
N GLN A 104 -20.07 -6.28 5.53
CA GLN A 104 -21.08 -7.28 5.89
C GLN A 104 -21.04 -7.61 7.38
N TYR A 105 -19.85 -7.77 7.94
CA TYR A 105 -19.65 -7.99 9.38
C TYR A 105 -20.27 -6.85 10.20
N VAL A 106 -19.97 -5.59 9.88
CA VAL A 106 -20.56 -4.43 10.57
C VAL A 106 -22.08 -4.44 10.42
N LYS A 107 -22.61 -4.66 9.21
CA LYS A 107 -24.05 -4.72 8.97
C LYS A 107 -24.75 -5.76 9.83
N GLN A 108 -24.13 -6.92 10.02
CA GLN A 108 -24.66 -8.04 10.79
C GLN A 108 -24.59 -7.80 12.30
N TYR A 109 -23.47 -7.29 12.80
CA TYR A 109 -23.16 -7.32 14.25
C TYR A 109 -23.23 -5.96 14.96
N ARG A 110 -23.37 -4.82 14.27
CA ARG A 110 -23.34 -3.47 14.90
C ARG A 110 -24.38 -3.26 16.02
N ASN A 111 -25.46 -4.02 16.02
CA ASN A 111 -26.52 -3.95 17.05
C ASN A 111 -26.56 -5.22 17.93
N SER A 112 -25.59 -6.12 17.78
CA SER A 112 -25.52 -7.37 18.57
C SER A 112 -24.71 -7.17 19.84
N LYS A 113 -25.13 -7.83 20.92
CA LYS A 113 -24.35 -7.88 22.16
C LYS A 113 -23.12 -8.80 22.05
N GLU A 114 -23.20 -9.79 21.17
CA GLU A 114 -22.14 -10.78 20.94
C GLU A 114 -21.78 -10.78 19.45
N ARG A 115 -20.50 -10.88 19.16
CA ARG A 115 -19.96 -10.97 17.81
C ARG A 115 -18.71 -11.86 17.79
N PRO A 116 -18.42 -12.56 16.68
CA PRO A 116 -17.12 -13.18 16.47
C PRO A 116 -15.98 -12.16 16.54
N SER A 117 -14.75 -12.60 16.74
CA SER A 117 -13.58 -11.74 16.65
C SER A 117 -13.47 -11.14 15.23
N VAL A 118 -13.07 -9.88 15.11
CA VAL A 118 -12.76 -9.29 13.79
C VAL A 118 -11.59 -9.98 13.13
N GLY A 119 -10.71 -10.63 13.91
CA GLY A 119 -9.62 -11.46 13.40
C GLY A 119 -10.09 -12.68 12.60
N ASP A 120 -11.34 -13.12 12.79
CA ASP A 120 -11.93 -14.26 12.06
C ASP A 120 -12.57 -13.87 10.72
N ILE A 121 -12.61 -12.58 10.39
CA ILE A 121 -13.14 -12.12 9.08
C ILE A 121 -12.25 -12.66 7.97
N GLN A 122 -12.87 -13.40 7.04
CA GLN A 122 -12.18 -13.98 5.89
C GLN A 122 -12.32 -13.07 4.67
N PRO A 123 -11.28 -12.94 3.83
CA PRO A 123 -11.37 -12.18 2.58
C PRO A 123 -12.27 -12.86 1.56
N HIS A 124 -12.82 -12.10 0.63
CA HIS A 124 -13.35 -12.68 -0.60
C HIS A 124 -12.21 -13.28 -1.45
N ALA A 125 -12.59 -14.19 -2.35
CA ALA A 125 -11.67 -14.65 -3.39
C ALA A 125 -11.10 -13.42 -4.12
N THR A 126 -9.79 -13.32 -4.12
CA THR A 126 -9.04 -12.22 -4.74
C THR A 126 -8.46 -12.66 -6.08
N MET A 127 -7.84 -11.74 -6.77
CA MET A 127 -7.15 -11.96 -8.03
C MET A 127 -6.10 -13.06 -7.93
N ASP A 128 -5.93 -13.83 -9.01
CA ASP A 128 -4.78 -14.72 -9.16
C ASP A 128 -3.63 -13.94 -9.82
N MET A 129 -2.52 -13.77 -9.10
CA MET A 129 -1.33 -13.09 -9.61
C MET A 129 -0.35 -14.06 -10.28
N ASN A 130 -0.59 -15.38 -10.25
CA ASN A 130 0.32 -16.38 -10.83
C ASN A 130 0.42 -16.29 -12.36
N GLY A 131 -0.55 -15.67 -13.02
CA GLY A 131 -0.53 -15.46 -14.46
C GLY A 131 0.38 -14.32 -14.94
N PHE A 132 0.98 -13.52 -14.02
CA PHE A 132 1.84 -12.40 -14.37
C PHE A 132 3.33 -12.77 -14.33
N ASP A 133 4.11 -12.23 -15.28
CA ASP A 133 5.56 -12.38 -15.30
C ASP A 133 6.26 -11.49 -14.27
N PHE A 134 5.62 -10.39 -13.89
CA PHE A 134 6.10 -9.48 -12.86
C PHE A 134 4.95 -8.86 -12.07
N VAL A 135 5.07 -8.82 -10.74
CA VAL A 135 4.09 -8.17 -9.85
C VAL A 135 4.81 -7.18 -8.95
N PHE A 136 4.35 -5.94 -8.99
CA PHE A 136 4.84 -4.88 -8.10
C PHE A 136 3.76 -4.48 -7.10
N SER A 137 4.02 -4.70 -5.81
CA SER A 137 3.23 -4.16 -4.69
C SER A 137 3.78 -2.78 -4.29
N CYS A 138 3.03 -1.73 -4.68
CA CYS A 138 3.48 -0.35 -4.63
C CYS A 138 2.99 0.35 -3.36
N ASN A 139 3.78 0.30 -2.32
CA ASN A 139 3.60 1.06 -1.07
C ASN A 139 2.20 0.97 -0.43
N ILE A 140 1.55 -0.20 -0.55
CA ILE A 140 0.19 -0.40 -0.04
C ILE A 140 0.11 -1.38 1.12
N LEU A 141 1.13 -2.21 1.36
CA LEU A 141 1.06 -3.32 2.32
C LEU A 141 0.61 -2.88 3.72
N ASN A 142 1.13 -1.77 4.20
CA ASN A 142 0.77 -1.18 5.49
C ASN A 142 -0.52 -0.35 5.46
N GLN A 143 -1.05 -0.02 4.26
CA GLN A 143 -2.23 0.81 4.09
C GLN A 143 -3.52 -0.01 3.93
N LEU A 144 -3.40 -1.28 3.52
CA LEU A 144 -4.54 -2.15 3.23
C LEU A 144 -5.48 -2.36 4.43
N ASP A 145 -4.96 -2.32 5.64
CA ASP A 145 -5.72 -2.54 6.88
C ASP A 145 -6.25 -1.26 7.54
N ILE A 146 -5.65 -0.08 7.25
CA ILE A 146 -5.93 1.16 7.98
C ILE A 146 -7.42 1.53 7.91
N LEU A 147 -7.93 1.74 6.71
CA LEU A 147 -9.34 2.17 6.53
C LEU A 147 -10.35 1.09 6.93
N LEU A 148 -9.95 -0.18 6.92
CA LEU A 148 -10.78 -1.28 7.39
C LEU A 148 -10.90 -1.25 8.92
N VAL A 149 -9.78 -1.07 9.61
CA VAL A 149 -9.75 -0.93 11.08
C VAL A 149 -10.48 0.33 11.51
N ASP A 150 -10.23 1.46 10.85
CA ASP A 150 -10.91 2.72 11.14
C ASP A 150 -12.43 2.60 10.97
N TYR A 151 -12.87 1.85 9.95
CA TYR A 151 -14.30 1.60 9.77
C TYR A 151 -14.87 0.69 10.87
N LEU A 152 -14.17 -0.36 11.25
CA LEU A 152 -14.60 -1.25 12.34
C LEU A 152 -14.69 -0.52 13.69
N THR A 153 -13.73 0.34 14.00
CA THR A 153 -13.70 1.09 15.29
C THR A 153 -14.81 2.13 15.42
N GLN A 154 -15.46 2.53 14.32
CA GLN A 154 -16.65 3.37 14.39
C GLN A 154 -17.86 2.65 15.00
N PHE A 155 -17.88 1.33 14.99
CA PHE A 155 -19.01 0.51 15.43
C PHE A 155 -18.68 -0.39 16.61
N PHE A 156 -17.42 -0.72 16.83
CA PHE A 156 -16.99 -1.67 17.85
C PHE A 156 -15.79 -1.14 18.65
N MET A 157 -15.81 -1.40 19.95
CA MET A 157 -14.60 -1.32 20.75
C MET A 157 -13.76 -2.58 20.47
N LEU A 158 -12.63 -2.41 19.82
CA LEU A 158 -11.72 -3.51 19.50
C LEU A 158 -10.62 -3.59 20.55
N SER A 159 -10.30 -4.81 21.00
CA SER A 159 -9.09 -5.03 21.77
C SER A 159 -7.85 -4.83 20.88
N ARG A 160 -6.70 -4.62 21.53
CA ARG A 160 -5.42 -4.56 20.81
C ARG A 160 -5.13 -5.87 20.09
N GLU A 161 -5.42 -7.00 20.73
CA GLU A 161 -5.22 -8.34 20.17
C GLU A 161 -6.08 -8.57 18.91
N GLU A 162 -7.38 -8.22 18.94
CA GLU A 162 -8.26 -8.28 17.78
C GLU A 162 -7.75 -7.43 16.62
N THR A 163 -7.33 -6.20 16.93
CA THR A 163 -6.80 -5.26 15.93
C THR A 163 -5.52 -5.79 15.29
N ASP A 164 -4.59 -6.28 16.14
CA ASP A 164 -3.30 -6.79 15.67
C ASP A 164 -3.46 -8.09 14.86
N SER A 165 -4.38 -8.98 15.26
CA SER A 165 -4.73 -10.19 14.52
C SER A 165 -5.32 -9.85 13.16
N PHE A 166 -6.30 -8.94 13.10
CA PHE A 166 -6.93 -8.54 11.86
C PHE A 166 -5.94 -7.90 10.88
N ARG A 167 -5.12 -6.93 11.34
CA ARG A 167 -4.06 -6.31 10.53
C ARG A 167 -3.08 -7.33 9.99
N SER A 168 -2.67 -8.25 10.85
CA SER A 168 -1.78 -9.35 10.48
C SER A 168 -2.36 -10.23 9.37
N ASN A 169 -3.65 -10.54 9.44
CA ASN A 169 -4.32 -11.36 8.43
C ASN A 169 -4.41 -10.63 7.08
N VAL A 170 -4.76 -9.33 7.09
CA VAL A 170 -4.82 -8.52 5.86
C VAL A 170 -3.44 -8.44 5.18
N GLN A 171 -2.38 -8.16 5.94
CA GLN A 171 -1.02 -8.07 5.42
C GLN A 171 -0.50 -9.44 4.92
N GLN A 172 -0.76 -10.52 5.67
CA GLN A 172 -0.36 -11.88 5.26
C GLN A 172 -1.04 -12.27 3.96
N ARG A 173 -2.35 -12.04 3.87
CA ARG A 173 -3.10 -12.33 2.65
C ARG A 173 -2.53 -11.63 1.43
N HIS A 174 -2.10 -10.37 1.58
CA HIS A 174 -1.48 -9.64 0.49
C HIS A 174 -0.13 -10.25 0.07
N ILE A 175 0.69 -10.65 1.04
CA ILE A 175 1.98 -11.32 0.76
C ILE A 175 1.76 -12.66 0.05
N ASP A 176 0.76 -13.44 0.50
CA ASP A 176 0.43 -14.74 -0.10
C ASP A 176 -0.09 -14.65 -1.54
N LEU A 177 -0.52 -13.46 -1.99
CA LEU A 177 -0.91 -13.20 -3.38
C LEU A 177 0.28 -13.05 -4.32
N LEU A 178 1.47 -12.75 -3.80
CA LEU A 178 2.62 -12.38 -4.60
C LEU A 178 3.37 -13.63 -5.09
N PRO A 179 3.47 -13.86 -6.42
CA PRO A 179 4.25 -14.98 -6.96
C PRO A 179 5.73 -14.88 -6.61
N HIS A 180 6.28 -15.94 -6.00
CA HIS A 180 7.71 -16.01 -5.70
C HIS A 180 8.59 -15.83 -6.93
N SER A 181 9.75 -15.19 -6.76
CA SER A 181 10.77 -14.87 -7.75
C SER A 181 10.30 -13.95 -8.90
N ARG A 182 9.03 -13.52 -8.87
CA ARG A 182 8.45 -12.65 -9.91
C ARG A 182 7.79 -11.41 -9.32
N SER A 183 7.95 -11.19 -8.02
CA SER A 183 7.32 -10.06 -7.35
C SER A 183 8.34 -9.19 -6.65
N CYS A 184 8.02 -7.91 -6.53
CA CYS A 184 8.70 -7.02 -5.62
C CYS A 184 7.70 -6.19 -4.81
N VAL A 185 8.11 -5.83 -3.61
CA VAL A 185 7.33 -5.05 -2.66
C VAL A 185 8.10 -3.81 -2.27
N VAL A 186 7.47 -2.65 -2.34
CA VAL A 186 7.92 -1.45 -1.63
C VAL A 186 6.90 -1.15 -0.55
N ALA A 187 7.35 -0.96 0.68
CA ALA A 187 6.48 -0.66 1.81
C ALA A 187 7.19 0.20 2.85
N ASP A 188 6.49 1.18 3.38
CA ASP A 188 6.84 1.88 4.61
C ASP A 188 6.52 0.97 5.80
N TYR A 189 7.56 0.39 6.38
CA TYR A 189 7.42 -0.62 7.44
C TYR A 189 7.45 -0.06 8.85
N GLU A 190 7.89 1.18 9.01
CA GLU A 190 8.04 1.83 10.32
C GLU A 190 7.79 3.34 10.21
N GLU A 191 6.96 3.87 11.09
CA GLU A 191 6.65 5.29 11.23
C GLU A 191 7.42 5.88 12.41
N ILE A 192 8.08 7.03 12.21
CA ILE A 192 8.81 7.77 13.22
C ILE A 192 8.21 9.17 13.31
N THR A 193 7.81 9.57 14.51
CA THR A 193 7.39 10.95 14.76
C THR A 193 8.42 11.70 15.57
N CYS A 194 8.67 12.96 15.19
CA CYS A 194 9.66 13.82 15.86
C CYS A 194 9.06 15.17 16.25
N THR A 195 9.70 15.82 17.21
CA THR A 195 9.46 17.23 17.53
C THR A 195 9.83 18.13 16.34
N PRO A 196 9.47 19.44 16.35
CA PRO A 196 9.95 20.40 15.37
C PRO A 196 11.48 20.47 15.26
N ASP A 197 12.19 20.19 16.36
CA ASP A 197 13.67 20.20 16.47
C ASP A 197 14.29 18.81 16.19
N ASP A 198 13.56 17.91 15.51
CA ASP A 198 13.98 16.58 15.07
C ASP A 198 14.30 15.57 16.20
N MET A 199 13.82 15.79 17.43
CA MET A 199 13.93 14.80 18.51
C MET A 199 12.85 13.73 18.35
N GLU A 200 13.23 12.46 18.31
CA GLU A 200 12.28 11.34 18.19
C GLU A 200 11.33 11.29 19.39
N ILE A 201 10.03 11.24 19.11
CA ILE A 201 8.95 11.10 20.11
C ILE A 201 8.46 9.68 20.17
N SER A 202 8.22 9.06 19.01
CA SER A 202 7.70 7.71 18.92
C SER A 202 8.15 6.99 17.65
N ARG A 203 8.16 5.66 17.76
CA ARG A 203 8.46 4.75 16.66
C ARG A 203 7.43 3.63 16.65
N ARG A 204 6.78 3.42 15.50
CA ARG A 204 5.70 2.45 15.35
C ARG A 204 5.91 1.55 14.12
N ILE A 205 5.91 0.24 14.34
CA ILE A 205 5.98 -0.73 13.24
C ILE A 205 4.64 -0.77 12.52
N SER A 206 4.66 -0.55 11.20
CA SER A 206 3.49 -0.56 10.31
C SER A 206 3.31 -1.92 9.63
N VAL A 207 4.40 -2.57 9.23
CA VAL A 207 4.39 -3.90 8.62
C VAL A 207 4.84 -4.95 9.63
N ARG A 208 3.97 -5.89 9.96
CA ARG A 208 4.14 -6.89 11.03
C ARG A 208 4.51 -8.28 10.50
N ARG A 209 5.22 -8.35 9.36
CA ARG A 209 5.49 -9.62 8.67
C ARG A 209 6.99 -9.86 8.45
N PRO A 210 7.39 -11.14 8.31
CA PRO A 210 8.79 -11.52 8.12
C PRO A 210 9.48 -10.84 6.94
N ILE A 211 8.71 -10.33 5.97
CA ILE A 211 9.24 -9.58 4.82
C ILE A 211 10.16 -8.42 5.25
N VAL A 212 9.94 -7.84 6.42
CA VAL A 212 10.80 -6.79 7.01
C VAL A 212 12.19 -7.31 7.37
N GLN A 213 12.35 -8.62 7.59
CA GLN A 213 13.59 -9.27 8.03
C GLN A 213 14.47 -9.71 6.85
N HIS A 214 14.07 -9.47 5.59
CA HIS A 214 14.90 -9.77 4.43
C HIS A 214 16.22 -8.99 4.49
N THR A 215 17.34 -9.72 4.48
CA THR A 215 18.69 -9.16 4.56
C THR A 215 19.07 -8.35 3.32
N ASP A 216 18.55 -8.76 2.18
CA ASP A 216 18.85 -8.15 0.86
C ASP A 216 17.90 -7.00 0.51
N ALA A 217 17.04 -6.59 1.45
CA ALA A 217 16.13 -5.48 1.23
C ALA A 217 16.90 -4.14 1.11
N ARG A 218 16.62 -3.39 0.05
CA ARG A 218 17.04 -2.00 -0.07
C ARG A 218 16.23 -1.15 0.91
N ARG A 219 16.87 -0.30 1.71
CA ARG A 219 16.19 0.53 2.72
C ARG A 219 16.54 1.99 2.55
N TRP A 220 15.55 2.87 2.81
CA TRP A 220 15.73 4.31 2.85
C TRP A 220 14.70 4.96 3.78
N THR A 221 14.95 6.22 4.13
CA THR A 221 13.99 7.01 4.91
C THR A 221 13.22 7.95 3.99
N TRP A 222 11.91 8.00 4.16
CA TRP A 222 11.02 8.93 3.50
C TRP A 222 10.67 10.06 4.47
N THR A 223 11.08 11.28 4.17
CA THR A 223 10.65 12.48 4.87
C THR A 223 9.21 12.80 4.41
N PHE A 224 8.23 12.37 5.21
CA PHE A 224 6.83 12.32 4.80
C PHE A 224 6.08 13.62 5.04
N ASP A 225 6.21 14.21 6.23
CA ASP A 225 5.53 15.46 6.60
C ASP A 225 6.39 16.29 7.55
N THR A 226 6.99 17.37 7.00
CA THR A 226 7.78 18.35 7.76
C THR A 226 6.92 19.53 8.24
N LYS A 227 5.74 19.71 7.63
CA LYS A 227 4.80 20.80 7.97
C LYS A 227 3.87 20.43 9.11
N MET A 228 4.06 19.25 9.73
CA MET A 228 3.39 18.82 10.96
C MET A 228 1.85 18.82 10.85
N THR A 229 1.33 18.35 9.71
CA THR A 229 -0.10 18.35 9.41
C THR A 229 -0.68 16.94 9.36
N TYR A 230 0.16 15.91 9.28
CA TYR A 230 -0.25 14.52 9.38
C TYR A 230 -0.48 14.11 10.84
N HIS A 231 0.48 14.41 11.69
CA HIS A 231 0.33 14.43 13.14
C HIS A 231 0.53 15.88 13.61
N GLU A 232 -0.49 16.45 14.25
CA GLU A 232 -0.46 17.86 14.69
C GLU A 232 0.77 18.14 15.57
N GLY A 233 1.55 19.14 15.17
CA GLY A 233 2.75 19.58 15.89
C GLY A 233 3.95 18.62 15.82
N LYS A 234 3.92 17.58 14.96
CA LYS A 234 4.99 16.59 14.83
C LYS A 234 5.40 16.38 13.38
N LYS A 235 6.70 16.33 13.13
CA LYS A 235 7.25 15.84 11.86
C LYS A 235 7.07 14.33 11.77
N THR A 236 6.86 13.81 10.56
CA THR A 236 6.69 12.38 10.32
C THR A 236 7.67 11.90 9.26
N PHE A 237 8.33 10.80 9.57
CA PHE A 237 9.24 10.06 8.67
C PHE A 237 8.79 8.61 8.60
N PHE A 238 9.03 7.98 7.45
CA PHE A 238 8.86 6.55 7.30
C PHE A 238 10.16 5.87 6.94
N ASN A 239 10.47 4.76 7.58
CA ASN A 239 11.46 3.84 7.07
C ASN A 239 10.79 2.93 6.05
N VAL A 240 11.36 2.94 4.85
CA VAL A 240 10.83 2.23 3.67
C VAL A 240 11.79 1.12 3.29
N MET A 241 11.24 0.02 2.81
CA MET A 241 12.01 -1.07 2.22
C MET A 241 11.50 -1.40 0.82
N GLY A 242 12.44 -1.82 -0.04
CA GLY A 242 12.17 -2.50 -1.29
C GLY A 242 12.77 -3.91 -1.24
N VAL A 243 11.99 -4.94 -1.52
CA VAL A 243 12.42 -6.33 -1.49
C VAL A 243 11.85 -7.12 -2.67
N GLU A 244 12.64 -8.01 -3.27
CA GLU A 244 12.16 -9.02 -4.22
C GLU A 244 11.69 -10.26 -3.43
N VAL A 245 10.55 -10.85 -3.85
CA VAL A 245 9.85 -11.94 -3.14
C VAL A 245 9.81 -13.20 -4.00
#